data_f625fe6c6f9e9c09e15dd9779f7ec5bc
#
_entry.id   f625fe6c6f9e9c09e15dd9779f7ec5bc
#
_cell.length_a   1.000
_cell.length_b   1.000
_cell.length_c   1.000
_cell.angle_alpha   90.00
_cell.angle_beta   90.00
_cell.angle_gamma   90.00
#
_symmetry.space_group_name_H-M   'P 1'
#
loop_
_entity.id
_entity.type
_entity.pdbx_description
1 polymer ?
#
loop_
_entity_poly.entity_id
_entity_poly.type
_entity_poly.pdbx_seq_one_letter_code
_entity_poly.pdbx_strand_id
1 'polypeptide(L)'
;MNLRVIALLIILSLTIRGKPVEETIQAVKASPVIPDKPKQATVKRAKPKKAIKAADKKAVDFMNSSLGEWILEYSESKDIDPFLIFAIAERESGLNPNAVGDNGASVGLAQIQPRWSKERMKRLGVADLKEPRGCVKVAIDILLEYKEKDSDLYFVLMAYNGGVAYAKRHINTPSDYAVKVSERAVELNRLYEVGE
;
A
#
# COMPACT_ATOMS: atom_id res chain seq x y z
N MET A 1 -1.16 12.73 -14.83
CA MET A 1 -0.97 13.72 -13.74
C MET A 1 0.02 14.78 -14.22
N ASN A 2 -0.32 16.05 -14.11
CA ASN A 2 0.36 17.14 -14.82
C ASN A 2 1.71 17.48 -14.14
N LEU A 3 2.81 17.52 -14.89
CA LEU A 3 4.19 17.80 -14.41
C LEU A 3 4.29 19.07 -13.53
N ARG A 4 3.38 20.01 -13.69
CA ARG A 4 3.29 21.26 -12.90
C ARG A 4 2.87 21.02 -11.44
N VAL A 5 2.11 19.96 -11.15
CA VAL A 5 1.66 19.61 -9.78
C VAL A 5 2.80 18.95 -9.00
N ILE A 6 3.61 18.13 -9.66
CA ILE A 6 4.80 17.50 -9.06
C ILE A 6 5.85 18.54 -8.69
N ALA A 7 6.07 19.56 -9.55
CA ALA A 7 7.01 20.63 -9.26
C ALA A 7 6.56 21.50 -8.06
N LEU A 8 5.26 21.71 -7.89
CA LEU A 8 4.71 22.51 -6.77
C LEU A 8 4.84 21.78 -5.43
N LEU A 9 4.69 20.46 -5.40
CA LEU A 9 4.86 19.63 -4.21
C LEU A 9 6.32 19.53 -3.75
N ILE A 10 7.26 19.52 -4.67
CA ILE A 10 8.71 19.53 -4.36
C ILE A 10 9.13 20.89 -3.76
N ILE A 11 8.58 22.00 -4.25
CA ILE A 11 8.87 23.34 -3.72
C ILE A 11 8.29 23.51 -2.31
N LEU A 12 7.10 22.96 -2.04
CA LEU A 12 6.47 23.04 -0.71
C LEU A 12 7.21 22.20 0.34
N SER A 13 7.83 21.09 -0.03
CA SER A 13 8.61 20.25 0.88
C SER A 13 10.00 20.82 1.25
N LEU A 14 10.55 21.68 0.41
CA LEU A 14 11.85 22.33 0.64
C LEU A 14 11.77 23.56 1.54
N THR A 15 10.61 24.23 1.62
CA THR A 15 10.41 25.42 2.47
C THR A 15 10.35 25.09 3.98
N ILE A 16 10.13 23.83 4.35
CA ILE A 16 10.05 23.38 5.75
C ILE A 16 11.46 23.21 6.39
N ARG A 17 12.53 23.24 5.61
CA ARG A 17 13.92 23.04 6.11
C ARG A 17 14.79 24.31 6.25
N GLY A 18 14.18 25.48 6.34
CA GLY A 18 14.87 26.71 6.81
C GLY A 18 16.05 27.21 5.97
N LYS A 19 16.09 26.95 4.65
CA LYS A 19 17.06 27.56 3.74
C LYS A 19 16.47 28.75 3.00
N PRO A 20 17.24 29.87 2.78
CA PRO A 20 16.74 31.05 2.09
C PRO A 20 16.38 30.74 0.62
N VAL A 21 15.27 31.31 0.17
CA VAL A 21 14.67 31.10 -1.17
C VAL A 21 15.62 31.49 -2.32
N GLU A 22 16.55 32.40 -2.12
CA GLU A 22 17.48 32.88 -3.14
C GLU A 22 18.52 31.84 -3.57
N GLU A 23 19.00 30.98 -2.67
CA GLU A 23 19.94 29.91 -3.00
C GLU A 23 19.33 28.80 -3.87
N THR A 24 18.02 28.63 -3.75
CA THR A 24 17.28 27.61 -4.52
C THR A 24 17.02 28.05 -5.97
N ILE A 25 16.90 29.35 -6.23
CA ILE A 25 16.69 29.91 -7.58
C ILE A 25 17.95 29.84 -8.43
N GLN A 26 19.13 29.97 -7.81
CA GLN A 26 20.41 29.89 -8.51
C GLN A 26 20.71 28.45 -9.01
N ALA A 27 20.33 27.43 -8.21
CA ALA A 27 20.50 26.02 -8.57
C ALA A 27 19.61 25.56 -9.72
N VAL A 28 18.42 26.17 -9.89
CA VAL A 28 17.48 25.82 -10.97
C VAL A 28 17.90 26.44 -12.32
N LYS A 29 18.70 27.53 -12.31
CA LYS A 29 19.17 28.18 -13.56
C LYS A 29 20.40 27.53 -14.18
N ALA A 30 21.04 26.58 -13.48
CA ALA A 30 22.25 25.87 -13.91
C ALA A 30 22.01 24.46 -14.48
N SER A 31 20.76 24.09 -14.79
CA SER A 31 20.45 22.79 -15.42
C SER A 31 20.78 22.79 -16.89
N PRO A 32 21.49 21.76 -17.40
CA PRO A 32 21.92 21.70 -18.80
C PRO A 32 20.72 21.51 -19.75
N VAL A 33 20.85 22.16 -20.91
CA VAL A 33 19.95 22.09 -22.07
C VAL A 33 19.63 20.63 -22.43
N ILE A 34 18.34 20.31 -22.52
CA ILE A 34 17.87 19.01 -23.01
C ILE A 34 18.16 18.93 -24.51
N PRO A 35 18.95 17.97 -24.99
CA PRO A 35 19.13 17.78 -26.42
C PRO A 35 17.90 17.16 -27.08
N ASP A 36 17.68 17.55 -28.34
CA ASP A 36 16.57 17.15 -29.21
C ASP A 36 16.34 15.63 -29.31
N LYS A 37 15.07 15.26 -29.61
CA LYS A 37 14.51 13.92 -29.78
C LYS A 37 15.51 12.86 -30.27
N PRO A 38 15.66 11.74 -29.54
CA PRO A 38 16.34 10.59 -30.11
C PRO A 38 15.45 9.91 -31.18
N LYS A 39 16.09 9.61 -32.31
CA LYS A 39 15.56 8.83 -33.43
C LYS A 39 15.00 7.49 -32.94
N GLN A 40 13.89 7.05 -33.53
CA GLN A 40 13.24 5.76 -33.29
C GLN A 40 14.27 4.63 -33.21
N ALA A 41 14.55 4.16 -32.00
CA ALA A 41 15.28 2.91 -31.80
C ALA A 41 14.29 1.76 -31.95
N THR A 42 14.57 0.87 -32.89
CA THR A 42 13.90 -0.41 -33.09
C THR A 42 13.77 -1.14 -31.75
N VAL A 43 12.52 -1.33 -31.32
CA VAL A 43 12.19 -2.12 -30.12
C VAL A 43 12.72 -3.53 -30.30
N LYS A 44 13.82 -3.86 -29.63
CA LYS A 44 14.31 -5.24 -29.54
C LYS A 44 13.27 -6.05 -28.78
N ARG A 45 12.73 -7.08 -29.45
CA ARG A 45 11.79 -8.07 -28.95
C ARG A 45 12.16 -8.47 -27.52
N ALA A 46 11.27 -8.23 -26.55
CA ALA A 46 11.45 -8.60 -25.16
C ALA A 46 11.78 -10.09 -25.01
N LYS A 47 12.70 -10.42 -24.11
CA LYS A 47 13.02 -11.79 -23.71
C LYS A 47 11.75 -12.51 -23.26
N PRO A 48 11.65 -13.87 -23.41
CA PRO A 48 10.44 -14.59 -23.04
C PRO A 48 10.09 -14.31 -21.58
N LYS A 49 8.82 -13.94 -21.33
CA LYS A 49 8.28 -13.69 -19.97
C LYS A 49 8.58 -14.94 -19.13
N LYS A 50 9.32 -14.76 -18.05
CA LYS A 50 9.53 -15.80 -17.02
C LYS A 50 8.15 -16.26 -16.56
N ALA A 51 7.91 -17.57 -16.54
CA ALA A 51 6.61 -18.11 -16.12
C ALA A 51 6.22 -17.53 -14.75
N ILE A 52 5.04 -16.94 -14.67
CA ILE A 52 4.50 -16.35 -13.43
C ILE A 52 4.36 -17.48 -12.41
N LYS A 53 4.85 -17.30 -11.19
CA LYS A 53 4.71 -18.26 -10.10
C LYS A 53 3.22 -18.46 -9.78
N ALA A 54 2.85 -19.65 -9.31
CA ALA A 54 1.45 -19.94 -8.98
C ALA A 54 0.84 -18.98 -7.94
N ALA A 55 1.64 -18.55 -6.96
CA ALA A 55 1.22 -17.54 -5.98
C ALA A 55 0.93 -16.18 -6.63
N ASP A 56 1.80 -15.73 -7.53
CA ASP A 56 1.63 -14.48 -8.26
C ASP A 56 0.40 -14.53 -9.17
N LYS A 57 0.17 -15.68 -9.84
CA LYS A 57 -1.05 -15.87 -10.63
C LYS A 57 -2.30 -15.75 -9.77
N LYS A 58 -2.34 -16.40 -8.59
CA LYS A 58 -3.47 -16.30 -7.66
C LYS A 58 -3.74 -14.86 -7.23
N ALA A 59 -2.67 -14.11 -6.93
CA ALA A 59 -2.79 -12.71 -6.54
C ALA A 59 -3.33 -11.84 -7.68
N VAL A 60 -2.82 -12.02 -8.91
CA VAL A 60 -3.31 -11.31 -10.12
C VAL A 60 -4.78 -11.65 -10.39
N ASP A 61 -5.14 -12.94 -10.36
CA ASP A 61 -6.53 -13.37 -10.55
C ASP A 61 -7.46 -12.76 -9.48
N PHE A 62 -6.99 -12.61 -8.24
CA PHE A 62 -7.74 -11.97 -7.17
C PHE A 62 -7.89 -10.45 -7.39
N MET A 63 -6.83 -9.75 -7.78
CA MET A 63 -6.86 -8.31 -8.07
C MET A 63 -7.82 -7.98 -9.22
N ASN A 64 -7.90 -8.86 -10.23
CA ASN A 64 -8.79 -8.73 -11.39
C ASN A 64 -10.23 -9.25 -11.13
N SER A 65 -10.55 -9.66 -9.91
CA SER A 65 -11.93 -10.03 -9.53
C SER A 65 -12.75 -8.79 -9.20
N SER A 66 -14.09 -8.92 -9.20
CA SER A 66 -14.99 -7.82 -8.79
C SER A 66 -14.75 -7.33 -7.35
N LEU A 67 -14.20 -8.18 -6.50
CA LEU A 67 -13.77 -7.79 -5.15
C LEU A 67 -12.45 -7.02 -5.22
N GLY A 68 -11.51 -7.46 -6.06
CA GLY A 68 -10.24 -6.78 -6.27
C GLY A 68 -10.42 -5.38 -6.84
N GLU A 69 -11.24 -5.22 -7.89
CA GLU A 69 -11.61 -3.93 -8.45
C GLU A 69 -12.21 -2.99 -7.39
N TRP A 70 -13.13 -3.51 -6.58
CA TRP A 70 -13.71 -2.73 -5.48
C TRP A 70 -12.65 -2.34 -4.42
N ILE A 71 -11.69 -3.21 -4.11
CA ILE A 71 -10.58 -2.88 -3.19
C ILE A 71 -9.72 -1.76 -3.75
N LEU A 72 -9.40 -1.79 -5.05
CA LEU A 72 -8.67 -0.71 -5.73
C LEU A 72 -9.39 0.62 -5.53
N GLU A 73 -10.64 0.73 -5.97
CA GLU A 73 -11.44 1.95 -5.90
C GLU A 73 -11.63 2.44 -4.45
N TYR A 74 -11.97 1.54 -3.54
CA TYR A 74 -12.23 1.91 -2.16
C TYR A 74 -10.98 2.38 -1.42
N SER A 75 -9.84 1.71 -1.63
CA SER A 75 -8.57 2.09 -1.01
C SER A 75 -8.08 3.45 -1.49
N GLU A 76 -8.13 3.70 -2.81
CA GLU A 76 -7.81 5.01 -3.40
C GLU A 76 -8.71 6.12 -2.85
N SER A 77 -10.02 5.87 -2.68
CA SER A 77 -10.96 6.83 -2.09
C SER A 77 -10.62 7.21 -0.65
N LYS A 78 -9.75 6.42 0.02
CA LYS A 78 -9.28 6.59 1.40
C LYS A 78 -7.82 7.03 1.52
N ASP A 79 -7.16 7.35 0.41
CA ASP A 79 -5.73 7.68 0.37
C ASP A 79 -4.86 6.56 1.00
N ILE A 80 -5.22 5.32 0.70
CA ILE A 80 -4.47 4.11 1.04
C ILE A 80 -4.05 3.41 -0.25
N ASP A 81 -2.80 3.00 -0.32
CA ASP A 81 -2.29 2.18 -1.42
C ASP A 81 -3.05 0.84 -1.49
N PRO A 82 -3.79 0.54 -2.58
CA PRO A 82 -4.54 -0.70 -2.71
C PRO A 82 -3.65 -1.94 -2.69
N PHE A 83 -2.43 -1.84 -3.20
CA PHE A 83 -1.49 -2.97 -3.22
C PHE A 83 -1.01 -3.33 -1.81
N LEU A 84 -1.00 -2.36 -0.88
CA LEU A 84 -0.79 -2.62 0.53
C LEU A 84 -1.91 -3.49 1.12
N ILE A 85 -3.17 -3.23 0.75
CA ILE A 85 -4.31 -4.03 1.19
C ILE A 85 -4.24 -5.45 0.63
N PHE A 86 -3.88 -5.62 -0.63
CA PHE A 86 -3.68 -6.95 -1.22
C PHE A 86 -2.54 -7.71 -0.55
N ALA A 87 -1.41 -7.05 -0.27
CA ALA A 87 -0.28 -7.67 0.42
C ALA A 87 -0.63 -8.10 1.85
N ILE A 88 -1.38 -7.28 2.59
CA ILE A 88 -1.92 -7.64 3.90
C ILE A 88 -2.86 -8.85 3.77
N ALA A 89 -3.83 -8.82 2.86
CA ALA A 89 -4.80 -9.91 2.67
C ALA A 89 -4.10 -11.23 2.28
N GLU A 90 -3.09 -11.17 1.41
CA GLU A 90 -2.30 -12.33 1.05
C GLU A 90 -1.52 -12.87 2.25
N ARG A 91 -0.89 -12.00 3.04
CA ARG A 91 -0.10 -12.36 4.21
C ARG A 91 -0.94 -12.94 5.34
N GLU A 92 -2.11 -12.36 5.61
CA GLU A 92 -2.99 -12.69 6.73
C GLU A 92 -3.82 -13.96 6.49
N SER A 93 -4.40 -14.09 5.30
CA SER A 93 -5.36 -15.15 5.01
C SER A 93 -5.05 -15.98 3.76
N GLY A 94 -3.98 -15.66 3.04
CA GLY A 94 -3.74 -16.20 1.70
C GLY A 94 -4.86 -15.84 0.71
N LEU A 95 -5.46 -14.64 0.86
CA LEU A 95 -6.60 -14.16 0.07
C LEU A 95 -7.89 -14.96 0.30
N ASN A 96 -8.08 -15.52 1.48
CA ASN A 96 -9.28 -16.28 1.86
C ASN A 96 -10.19 -15.45 2.77
N PRO A 97 -11.38 -15.00 2.31
CA PRO A 97 -12.30 -14.21 3.14
C PRO A 97 -12.91 -15.00 4.31
N ASN A 98 -12.91 -16.32 4.23
CA ASN A 98 -13.47 -17.19 5.27
C ASN A 98 -12.40 -17.66 6.29
N ALA A 99 -11.19 -17.15 6.21
CA ALA A 99 -10.12 -17.56 7.12
C ALA A 99 -10.47 -17.24 8.57
N VAL A 100 -10.12 -18.18 9.46
CA VAL A 100 -10.22 -18.05 10.90
C VAL A 100 -8.90 -18.50 11.50
N GLY A 101 -8.20 -17.58 12.14
CA GLY A 101 -6.89 -17.77 12.74
C GLY A 101 -6.91 -17.59 14.24
N ASP A 102 -5.74 -17.76 14.89
CA ASP A 102 -5.54 -17.52 16.32
C ASP A 102 -6.57 -18.23 17.21
N ASN A 103 -6.86 -19.50 16.94
CA ASN A 103 -7.89 -20.27 17.65
C ASN A 103 -9.27 -19.60 17.64
N GLY A 104 -9.64 -18.95 16.54
CA GLY A 104 -10.92 -18.27 16.38
C GLY A 104 -10.91 -16.79 16.71
N ALA A 105 -9.78 -16.23 17.13
CA ALA A 105 -9.68 -14.82 17.53
C ALA A 105 -9.57 -13.86 16.34
N SER A 106 -8.98 -14.30 15.22
CA SER A 106 -8.77 -13.50 14.00
C SER A 106 -9.65 -14.01 12.88
N VAL A 107 -10.31 -13.11 12.14
CA VAL A 107 -11.34 -13.46 11.16
C VAL A 107 -11.19 -12.68 9.86
N GLY A 108 -11.46 -13.36 8.74
CA GLY A 108 -11.65 -12.79 7.43
C GLY A 108 -10.37 -12.51 6.66
N LEU A 109 -10.52 -11.80 5.57
CA LEU A 109 -9.48 -11.53 4.59
C LEU A 109 -8.21 -10.88 5.20
N ALA A 110 -8.39 -9.97 6.15
CA ALA A 110 -7.33 -9.21 6.79
C ALA A 110 -7.08 -9.62 8.26
N GLN A 111 -7.61 -10.77 8.70
CA GLN A 111 -7.45 -11.37 10.03
C GLN A 111 -7.70 -10.39 11.17
N ILE A 112 -8.82 -9.69 11.09
CA ILE A 112 -9.23 -8.73 12.12
C ILE A 112 -9.72 -9.47 13.38
N GLN A 113 -9.36 -8.95 14.55
CA GLN A 113 -9.85 -9.46 15.82
C GLN A 113 -11.15 -8.73 16.23
N PRO A 114 -12.32 -9.41 16.21
CA PRO A 114 -13.62 -8.78 16.51
C PRO A 114 -13.65 -8.12 17.88
N ARG A 115 -13.02 -8.74 18.87
CA ARG A 115 -13.01 -8.24 20.26
C ARG A 115 -12.44 -6.81 20.40
N TRP A 116 -11.46 -6.47 19.55
CA TRP A 116 -10.82 -5.14 19.55
C TRP A 116 -11.43 -4.17 18.53
N SER A 117 -12.27 -4.69 17.63
CA SER A 117 -12.82 -3.93 16.50
C SER A 117 -14.34 -3.70 16.60
N LYS A 118 -14.98 -4.10 17.71
CA LYS A 118 -16.43 -4.07 17.87
C LYS A 118 -17.05 -2.69 17.59
N GLU A 119 -16.53 -1.65 18.22
CA GLU A 119 -17.05 -0.29 18.05
C GLU A 119 -16.77 0.25 16.63
N ARG A 120 -15.62 -0.09 16.06
CA ARG A 120 -15.26 0.22 14.68
C ARG A 120 -16.19 -0.46 13.70
N MET A 121 -16.44 -1.75 13.85
CA MET A 121 -17.39 -2.51 13.05
C MET A 121 -18.78 -1.88 13.08
N LYS A 122 -19.28 -1.54 14.26
CA LYS A 122 -20.57 -0.86 14.45
C LYS A 122 -20.61 0.49 13.71
N ARG A 123 -19.57 1.33 13.86
CA ARG A 123 -19.48 2.63 13.18
C ARG A 123 -19.44 2.51 11.66
N LEU A 124 -18.80 1.46 11.14
CA LEU A 124 -18.66 1.20 9.71
C LEU A 124 -19.83 0.40 9.11
N GLY A 125 -20.80 -0.01 9.93
CA GLY A 125 -21.94 -0.83 9.48
C GLY A 125 -21.53 -2.25 9.09
N VAL A 126 -20.47 -2.81 9.70
CA VAL A 126 -19.94 -4.14 9.41
C VAL A 126 -20.46 -5.12 10.46
N ALA A 127 -21.28 -6.08 10.03
CA ALA A 127 -21.86 -7.10 10.90
C ALA A 127 -21.01 -8.38 10.97
N ASP A 128 -20.32 -8.73 9.88
CA ASP A 128 -19.52 -9.95 9.76
C ASP A 128 -18.19 -9.65 9.05
N LEU A 129 -17.09 -10.06 9.66
CA LEU A 129 -15.75 -9.92 9.07
C LEU A 129 -15.42 -10.99 8.02
N LYS A 130 -16.27 -11.99 7.83
CA LYS A 130 -16.19 -12.92 6.69
C LYS A 130 -16.79 -12.30 5.43
N GLU A 131 -17.59 -11.22 5.55
CA GLU A 131 -17.98 -10.39 4.41
C GLU A 131 -16.73 -9.58 3.99
N PRO A 132 -16.16 -9.85 2.79
CA PRO A 132 -14.81 -9.37 2.48
C PRO A 132 -14.70 -7.85 2.37
N ARG A 133 -15.73 -7.16 1.85
CA ARG A 133 -15.74 -5.69 1.77
C ARG A 133 -15.80 -5.07 3.17
N GLY A 134 -16.60 -5.65 4.08
CA GLY A 134 -16.64 -5.23 5.48
C GLY A 134 -15.29 -5.39 6.17
N CYS A 135 -14.65 -6.54 5.98
CA CYS A 135 -13.31 -6.81 6.53
C CYS A 135 -12.27 -5.78 6.04
N VAL A 136 -12.26 -5.48 4.73
CA VAL A 136 -11.37 -4.47 4.14
C VAL A 136 -11.65 -3.06 4.68
N LYS A 137 -12.93 -2.67 4.82
CA LYS A 137 -13.30 -1.39 5.44
C LYS A 137 -12.70 -1.23 6.83
N VAL A 138 -12.80 -2.29 7.65
CA VAL A 138 -12.24 -2.29 9.01
C VAL A 138 -10.72 -2.24 8.99
N ALA A 139 -10.06 -2.99 8.11
CA ALA A 139 -8.61 -2.97 7.95
C ALA A 139 -8.09 -1.59 7.56
N ILE A 140 -8.69 -0.96 6.57
CA ILE A 140 -8.32 0.39 6.13
C ILE A 140 -8.51 1.42 7.24
N ASP A 141 -9.60 1.35 7.97
CA ASP A 141 -9.85 2.25 9.11
C ASP A 141 -8.82 2.07 10.25
N ILE A 142 -8.34 0.85 10.48
CA ILE A 142 -7.23 0.58 11.40
C ILE A 142 -5.92 1.21 10.91
N LEU A 143 -5.59 1.02 9.62
CA LEU A 143 -4.39 1.60 9.03
C LEU A 143 -4.40 3.13 9.08
N LEU A 144 -5.53 3.76 8.79
CA LEU A 144 -5.70 5.21 8.89
C LEU A 144 -5.50 5.71 10.32
N GLU A 145 -6.10 5.06 11.32
CA GLU A 145 -5.88 5.39 12.72
C GLU A 145 -4.40 5.33 13.12
N TYR A 146 -3.67 4.34 12.59
CA TYR A 146 -2.24 4.22 12.89
C TYR A 146 -1.39 5.22 12.11
N LYS A 147 -1.77 5.56 10.87
CA LYS A 147 -1.15 6.62 10.06
C LYS A 147 -1.29 8.01 10.72
N GLU A 148 -2.36 8.26 11.47
CA GLU A 148 -2.53 9.48 12.27
C GLU A 148 -1.55 9.54 13.47
N LYS A 149 -1.12 8.40 13.99
CA LYS A 149 -0.17 8.33 15.12
C LYS A 149 1.28 8.47 14.67
N ASP A 150 1.59 7.92 13.50
CA ASP A 150 2.89 8.00 12.85
C ASP A 150 2.71 7.68 11.36
N SER A 151 3.19 8.56 10.48
CA SER A 151 3.06 8.39 9.03
C SER A 151 4.10 7.42 8.42
N ASP A 152 5.04 6.91 9.21
CA ASP A 152 6.00 5.91 8.75
C ASP A 152 5.28 4.58 8.46
N LEU A 153 5.46 4.07 7.23
CA LEU A 153 4.79 2.85 6.78
C LEU A 153 5.13 1.63 7.64
N TYR A 154 6.40 1.50 8.06
CA TYR A 154 6.80 0.37 8.90
C TYR A 154 6.18 0.46 10.27
N PHE A 155 6.06 1.68 10.85
CA PHE A 155 5.32 1.87 12.08
C PHE A 155 3.87 1.40 11.94
N VAL A 156 3.17 1.85 10.88
CA VAL A 156 1.77 1.49 10.62
C VAL A 156 1.61 -0.03 10.51
N LEU A 157 2.46 -0.70 9.75
CA LEU A 157 2.42 -2.15 9.57
C LEU A 157 2.78 -2.92 10.85
N MET A 158 3.76 -2.45 11.60
CA MET A 158 4.09 -3.05 12.91
C MET A 158 2.96 -2.87 13.91
N ALA A 159 2.29 -1.70 13.90
CA ALA A 159 1.13 -1.45 14.75
C ALA A 159 -0.07 -2.31 14.34
N TYR A 160 -0.26 -2.55 13.05
CA TYR A 160 -1.30 -3.45 12.54
C TYR A 160 -1.10 -4.90 13.05
N ASN A 161 0.12 -5.42 12.94
CA ASN A 161 0.44 -6.79 13.31
C ASN A 161 0.58 -7.01 14.83
N GLY A 162 1.25 -6.08 15.54
CA GLY A 162 1.63 -6.24 16.96
C GLY A 162 1.10 -5.19 17.92
N GLY A 163 0.28 -4.24 17.42
CA GLY A 163 -0.24 -3.13 18.20
C GLY A 163 0.74 -1.95 18.33
N VAL A 164 0.19 -0.77 18.65
CA VAL A 164 0.95 0.50 18.74
C VAL A 164 2.12 0.42 19.75
N ALA A 165 1.93 -0.27 20.87
CA ALA A 165 3.00 -0.41 21.87
C ALA A 165 4.18 -1.21 21.33
N TYR A 166 3.93 -2.23 20.51
CA TYR A 166 4.98 -2.99 19.82
C TYR A 166 5.72 -2.08 18.82
N ALA A 167 5.00 -1.37 17.95
CA ALA A 167 5.58 -0.47 16.95
C ALA A 167 6.49 0.60 17.59
N LYS A 168 6.04 1.24 18.67
CA LYS A 168 6.82 2.22 19.42
C LYS A 168 8.14 1.67 19.97
N ARG A 169 8.14 0.44 20.45
CA ARG A 169 9.38 -0.20 20.97
C ARG A 169 10.37 -0.57 19.88
N HIS A 170 9.90 -0.76 18.65
CA HIS A 170 10.70 -1.22 17.51
C HIS A 170 10.85 -0.18 16.40
N ILE A 171 10.65 1.10 16.72
CA ILE A 171 10.61 2.18 15.73
C ILE A 171 11.87 2.28 14.85
N ASN A 172 13.03 1.88 15.36
CA ASN A 172 14.29 1.89 14.62
C ASN A 172 14.63 0.55 13.96
N THR A 173 13.79 -0.46 14.10
CA THR A 173 14.04 -1.81 13.59
C THR A 173 12.75 -2.40 13.06
N PRO A 174 12.44 -2.22 11.77
CA PRO A 174 11.23 -2.77 11.16
C PRO A 174 11.14 -4.30 11.37
N SER A 175 9.94 -4.78 11.69
CA SER A 175 9.71 -6.21 11.81
C SER A 175 9.71 -6.90 10.44
N ASP A 176 10.01 -8.19 10.42
CA ASP A 176 9.88 -9.04 9.23
C ASP A 176 8.51 -8.94 8.55
N TYR A 177 7.45 -8.78 9.35
CA TYR A 177 6.10 -8.56 8.84
C TYR A 177 6.04 -7.28 8.02
N ALA A 178 6.47 -6.16 8.59
CA ALA A 178 6.41 -4.86 7.95
C ALA A 178 7.23 -4.81 6.66
N VAL A 179 8.46 -5.35 6.70
CA VAL A 179 9.32 -5.44 5.52
C VAL A 179 8.67 -6.28 4.41
N LYS A 180 8.25 -7.51 4.73
CA LYS A 180 7.69 -8.43 3.73
C LYS A 180 6.38 -7.94 3.12
N VAL A 181 5.50 -7.31 3.91
CA VAL A 181 4.25 -6.74 3.39
C VAL A 181 4.53 -5.54 2.48
N SER A 182 5.44 -4.64 2.87
CA SER A 182 5.78 -3.49 2.02
C SER A 182 6.45 -3.89 0.70
N GLU A 183 7.40 -4.83 0.74
CA GLU A 183 8.04 -5.37 -0.48
C GLU A 183 7.02 -6.07 -1.38
N ARG A 184 6.09 -6.85 -0.79
CA ARG A 184 5.06 -7.54 -1.54
C ARG A 184 4.06 -6.59 -2.18
N ALA A 185 3.71 -5.48 -1.55
CA ALA A 185 2.86 -4.45 -2.14
C ALA A 185 3.50 -3.87 -3.42
N VAL A 186 4.79 -3.56 -3.39
CA VAL A 186 5.53 -3.09 -4.58
C VAL A 186 5.55 -4.15 -5.69
N GLU A 187 5.72 -5.43 -5.35
CA GLU A 187 5.72 -6.51 -6.33
C GLU A 187 4.33 -6.71 -6.95
N LEU A 188 3.25 -6.65 -6.14
CA LEU A 188 1.87 -6.77 -6.62
C LEU A 188 1.50 -5.64 -7.58
N ASN A 189 1.90 -4.40 -7.30
CA ASN A 189 1.73 -3.27 -8.21
C ASN A 189 2.37 -3.56 -9.58
N ARG A 190 3.62 -4.01 -9.60
CA ARG A 190 4.32 -4.37 -10.84
C ARG A 190 3.65 -5.51 -11.61
N LEU A 191 3.14 -6.52 -10.88
CA LEU A 191 2.44 -7.65 -11.50
C LEU A 191 1.12 -7.21 -12.13
N TYR A 192 0.42 -6.29 -11.49
CA TYR A 192 -0.82 -5.72 -11.99
C TYR A 192 -0.59 -4.91 -13.27
N GLU A 193 0.40 -3.99 -13.28
CA GLU A 193 0.76 -3.19 -14.45
C GLU A 193 1.24 -4.01 -15.67
N VAL A 194 1.84 -5.19 -15.46
CA VAL A 194 2.34 -6.05 -16.54
C VAL A 194 1.27 -7.03 -17.04
N GLY A 195 0.22 -7.22 -16.25
CA GLY A 195 -0.90 -8.12 -16.56
C GLY A 195 -1.95 -7.51 -17.48
N GLU A 196 -1.96 -6.18 -17.62
CA GLU A 196 -2.74 -5.44 -18.61
C GLU A 196 -2.00 -5.47 -19.98
#